data_435bd7d71cf65e6b1559df0f6ca686dd
#
_entry.id   435bd7d71cf65e6b1559df0f6ca686dd
#
_cell.length_a   1.000
_cell.length_b   1.000
_cell.length_c   1.000
_cell.angle_alpha   90.00
_cell.angle_beta   90.00
_cell.angle_gamma   90.00
#
_symmetry.space_group_name_H-M   'P 1'
#
loop_
_entity.id
_entity.type
_entity.pdbx_description
1 polymer ?
#
loop_
_entity_poly.entity_id
_entity_poly.type
_entity_poly.pdbx_seq_one_letter_code
_entity_poly.pdbx_strand_id
1 'polypeptide(L)'
;MGLFDMFRGDKAETMTPHLAFATSLIYCMGADGEMDNEEVGHLLSVLGGESSGGSIGVGANNRALLDAAIKYARKNRPDAFLREVSGMLTDAQKICILMNMIDSALSDGQPEREEQELINQFQTAFGISDERFAPFFQALMIKNDRTVFVNQSHPANAPGFQVSLATGR
;
A
#
# COMPACT_ATOMS: atom_id res chain seq x y z
N MET A 1 23.72 17.33 28.95
CA MET A 1 24.02 16.40 27.84
C MET A 1 24.98 15.35 28.41
N GLY A 2 24.47 14.17 28.67
CA GLY A 2 25.30 13.08 29.16
C GLY A 2 26.01 12.37 28.00
N LEU A 3 27.22 11.86 28.28
CA LEU A 3 28.03 11.10 27.34
C LEU A 3 27.25 9.95 26.68
N PHE A 4 26.18 9.45 27.31
CA PHE A 4 25.28 8.42 26.80
C PHE A 4 24.28 8.88 25.75
N ASP A 5 24.03 10.19 25.60
CA ASP A 5 23.17 10.73 24.54
C ASP A 5 23.90 10.77 23.17
N MET A 6 25.25 10.79 23.18
CA MET A 6 26.05 10.69 21.95
C MET A 6 26.09 9.26 21.37
N PHE A 7 25.74 8.24 22.17
CA PHE A 7 25.67 6.84 21.73
C PHE A 7 24.24 6.36 21.44
N ARG A 8 23.22 7.20 21.63
CA ARG A 8 21.93 7.02 20.98
C ARG A 8 22.03 7.39 19.51
N GLY A 9 22.89 6.71 18.80
CA GLY A 9 22.78 6.62 17.35
C GLY A 9 21.36 6.17 17.05
N ASP A 10 20.72 6.89 16.15
CA ASP A 10 19.46 6.53 15.51
C ASP A 10 19.50 5.01 15.25
N LYS A 11 18.94 4.20 16.13
CA LYS A 11 18.78 2.77 15.86
C LYS A 11 17.94 2.72 14.61
N ALA A 12 18.53 2.34 13.51
CA ALA A 12 17.79 2.03 12.31
C ALA A 12 16.68 1.06 12.73
N GLU A 13 15.44 1.47 12.62
CA GLU A 13 14.33 0.59 12.95
C GLU A 13 14.43 -0.65 12.08
N THR A 14 14.38 -1.81 12.72
CA THR A 14 14.43 -3.08 12.00
C THR A 14 13.21 -3.17 11.10
N MET A 15 13.40 -3.40 9.80
CA MET A 15 12.31 -3.59 8.86
C MET A 15 11.45 -4.80 9.27
N THR A 16 10.16 -4.59 9.32
CA THR A 16 9.14 -5.62 9.59
C THR A 16 8.10 -5.61 8.48
N PRO A 17 7.29 -6.67 8.31
CA PRO A 17 6.19 -6.66 7.34
C PRO A 17 5.20 -5.50 7.55
N HIS A 18 4.93 -5.12 8.80
CA HIS A 18 4.07 -3.97 9.11
C HIS A 18 4.69 -2.65 8.69
N LEU A 19 5.99 -2.47 8.97
CA LEU A 19 6.72 -1.28 8.53
C LEU A 19 6.83 -1.23 7.00
N ALA A 20 7.03 -2.36 6.35
CA ALA A 20 7.04 -2.46 4.89
C ALA A 20 5.70 -2.08 4.29
N PHE A 21 4.59 -2.52 4.87
CA PHE A 21 3.23 -2.14 4.46
C PHE A 21 3.03 -0.62 4.55
N ALA A 22 3.26 -0.03 5.72
CA ALA A 22 3.09 1.40 5.95
C ALA A 22 4.00 2.23 5.04
N THR A 23 5.26 1.85 4.89
CA THR A 23 6.25 2.52 4.03
C THR A 23 5.83 2.49 2.56
N SER A 24 5.28 1.38 2.08
CA SER A 24 4.77 1.24 0.71
C SER A 24 3.66 2.24 0.42
N LEU A 25 2.73 2.42 1.37
CA LEU A 25 1.66 3.42 1.23
C LEU A 25 2.18 4.85 1.29
N ILE A 26 3.17 5.12 2.14
CA ILE A 26 3.84 6.44 2.17
C ILE A 26 4.48 6.77 0.81
N TYR A 27 5.17 5.82 0.17
CA TYR A 27 5.72 6.05 -1.17
C TYR A 27 4.64 6.30 -2.22
N CYS A 28 3.52 5.58 -2.14
CA CYS A 28 2.41 5.74 -3.08
C CYS A 28 1.76 7.12 -2.94
N MET A 29 1.46 7.53 -1.72
CA MET A 29 0.82 8.82 -1.43
C MET A 29 1.73 10.01 -1.69
N GLY A 30 3.02 9.87 -1.47
CA GLY A 30 4.01 10.91 -1.73
C GLY A 30 4.68 10.81 -3.10
N ALA A 31 4.12 10.04 -4.03
CA ALA A 31 4.72 9.85 -5.36
C ALA A 31 4.80 11.14 -6.17
N ASP A 32 3.88 12.07 -5.95
CA ASP A 32 3.88 13.43 -6.51
C ASP A 32 4.77 14.43 -5.74
N GLY A 33 5.34 14.01 -4.59
CA GLY A 33 6.24 14.81 -3.75
C GLY A 33 5.57 15.60 -2.62
N GLU A 34 4.26 15.55 -2.52
CA GLU A 34 3.48 16.19 -1.45
C GLU A 34 2.57 15.17 -0.76
N MET A 35 2.45 15.26 0.55
CA MET A 35 1.52 14.45 1.34
C MET A 35 0.73 15.38 2.26
N ASP A 36 -0.56 15.44 2.06
CA ASP A 36 -1.44 16.30 2.84
C ASP A 36 -2.03 15.62 4.09
N ASN A 37 -2.80 16.39 4.87
CA ASN A 37 -3.40 15.89 6.11
C ASN A 37 -4.52 14.86 5.85
N GLU A 38 -5.19 14.92 4.71
CA GLU A 38 -6.23 13.97 4.31
C GLU A 38 -5.62 12.60 4.02
N GLU A 39 -4.50 12.56 3.29
CA GLU A 39 -3.74 11.34 2.99
C GLU A 39 -3.20 10.70 4.26
N VAL A 40 -2.64 11.49 5.19
CA VAL A 40 -2.22 11.00 6.51
C VAL A 40 -3.41 10.43 7.28
N GLY A 41 -4.57 11.10 7.24
CA GLY A 41 -5.80 10.62 7.85
C GLY A 41 -6.29 9.30 7.24
N HIS A 42 -6.26 9.19 5.93
CA HIS A 42 -6.60 7.97 5.21
C HIS A 42 -5.67 6.81 5.61
N LEU A 43 -4.36 7.05 5.63
CA LEU A 43 -3.38 6.05 6.03
C LEU A 43 -3.58 5.58 7.47
N LEU A 44 -3.84 6.49 8.40
CA LEU A 44 -4.17 6.14 9.78
C LEU A 44 -5.45 5.28 9.85
N SER A 45 -6.45 5.57 9.03
CA SER A 45 -7.66 4.78 8.93
C SER A 45 -7.39 3.36 8.42
N VAL A 46 -6.56 3.21 7.39
CA VAL A 46 -6.13 1.90 6.87
C VAL A 46 -5.34 1.12 7.92
N LEU A 47 -4.51 1.80 8.70
CA LEU A 47 -3.77 1.18 9.82
C LEU A 47 -4.65 0.88 11.05
N GLY A 48 -5.91 1.32 11.05
CA GLY A 48 -6.90 1.00 12.10
C GLY A 48 -7.15 2.11 13.11
N GLY A 49 -6.76 3.35 12.82
CA GLY A 49 -6.97 4.48 13.72
C GLY A 49 -6.34 4.24 15.09
N GLU A 50 -7.03 4.61 16.17
CA GLU A 50 -6.61 4.37 17.55
C GLU A 50 -7.13 3.03 18.12
N SER A 51 -7.91 2.29 17.34
CA SER A 51 -8.48 1.02 17.80
C SER A 51 -7.49 -0.15 17.67
N SER A 52 -7.62 -1.10 18.59
CA SER A 52 -6.82 -2.31 18.58
C SER A 52 -7.33 -3.28 17.51
N GLY A 53 -6.88 -3.26 16.33
CA GLY A 53 -7.28 -4.27 15.37
C GLY A 53 -7.23 -3.93 13.91
N GLY A 54 -6.80 -2.79 13.52
CA GLY A 54 -6.77 -2.33 12.14
C GLY A 54 -6.44 -3.37 11.06
N SER A 55 -6.45 -2.98 9.83
CA SER A 55 -6.32 -3.87 8.65
C SER A 55 -5.12 -4.82 8.68
N ILE A 56 -4.07 -4.47 9.37
CA ILE A 56 -2.83 -5.26 9.48
C ILE A 56 -2.46 -5.66 10.91
N GLY A 57 -3.36 -5.50 11.88
CA GLY A 57 -3.16 -5.95 13.25
C GLY A 57 -2.08 -5.19 14.05
N VAL A 58 -1.87 -3.92 13.77
CA VAL A 58 -0.85 -3.10 14.45
C VAL A 58 -1.28 -2.72 15.88
N GLY A 59 -2.57 -2.68 16.12
CA GLY A 59 -3.14 -2.25 17.40
C GLY A 59 -2.88 -0.77 17.70
N ALA A 60 -2.66 -0.43 18.96
CA ALA A 60 -2.45 0.95 19.41
C ALA A 60 -1.13 1.60 18.94
N ASN A 61 -0.26 0.85 18.27
CA ASN A 61 1.04 1.33 17.80
C ASN A 61 1.03 1.91 16.38
N ASN A 62 -0.14 2.10 15.79
CA ASN A 62 -0.29 2.61 14.42
C ASN A 62 0.40 3.96 14.19
N ARG A 63 0.34 4.88 15.16
CA ARG A 63 1.01 6.18 15.05
C ARG A 63 2.53 6.04 15.04
N ALA A 64 3.09 5.24 15.93
CA ALA A 64 4.52 4.97 15.96
C ALA A 64 5.00 4.30 14.67
N LEU A 65 4.20 3.36 14.12
CA LEU A 65 4.48 2.72 12.85
C LEU A 65 4.48 3.73 11.69
N LEU A 66 3.50 4.63 11.66
CA LEU A 66 3.41 5.68 10.65
C LEU A 66 4.63 6.62 10.69
N ASP A 67 4.99 7.09 11.89
CA ASP A 67 6.14 7.96 12.07
C ASP A 67 7.46 7.29 11.63
N ALA A 68 7.59 5.99 11.91
CA ALA A 68 8.71 5.16 11.46
C ALA A 68 8.74 5.02 9.93
N ALA A 69 7.59 4.78 9.31
CA ALA A 69 7.46 4.65 7.86
C ALA A 69 7.81 5.96 7.14
N ILE A 70 7.33 7.10 7.63
CA ILE A 70 7.67 8.43 7.10
C ILE A 70 9.17 8.69 7.22
N LYS A 71 9.76 8.41 8.39
CA LYS A 71 11.20 8.58 8.63
C LYS A 71 12.03 7.72 7.69
N TYR A 72 11.62 6.47 7.47
CA TYR A 72 12.30 5.56 6.55
C TYR A 72 12.21 6.05 5.10
N ALA A 73 11.00 6.40 4.64
CA ALA A 73 10.77 6.85 3.27
C ALA A 73 11.53 8.13 2.92
N ARG A 74 11.71 9.04 3.88
CA ARG A 74 12.52 10.27 3.68
C ARG A 74 14.01 9.99 3.50
N LYS A 75 14.52 8.89 4.05
CA LYS A 75 15.95 8.53 4.01
C LYS A 75 16.29 7.56 2.88
N ASN A 76 15.33 6.82 2.38
CA ASN A 76 15.53 5.72 1.43
C ASN A 76 14.64 5.89 0.20
N ARG A 77 15.18 5.58 -0.96
CA ARG A 77 14.42 5.55 -2.20
C ARG A 77 13.63 4.23 -2.33
N PRO A 78 12.53 4.21 -3.11
CA PRO A 78 11.73 3.00 -3.33
C PRO A 78 12.55 1.79 -3.82
N ASP A 79 13.54 2.00 -4.69
CA ASP A 79 14.37 0.91 -5.21
C ASP A 79 15.23 0.24 -4.11
N ALA A 80 15.78 1.03 -3.19
CA ALA A 80 16.53 0.49 -2.04
C ALA A 80 15.59 -0.27 -1.08
N PHE A 81 14.44 0.30 -0.80
CA PHE A 81 13.39 -0.33 0.01
C PHE A 81 12.96 -1.67 -0.58
N LEU A 82 12.66 -1.73 -1.87
CA LEU A 82 12.22 -2.96 -2.54
C LEU A 82 13.28 -4.07 -2.51
N ARG A 83 14.57 -3.73 -2.64
CA ARG A 83 15.64 -4.71 -2.46
C ARG A 83 15.67 -5.31 -1.06
N GLU A 84 15.36 -4.50 -0.04
CA GLU A 84 15.35 -4.94 1.35
C GLU A 84 14.14 -5.84 1.64
N VAL A 85 12.94 -5.48 1.18
CA VAL A 85 11.70 -6.13 1.62
C VAL A 85 11.24 -7.29 0.73
N SER A 86 11.65 -7.34 -0.53
CA SER A 86 11.14 -8.36 -1.48
C SER A 86 11.41 -9.80 -1.06
N GLY A 87 12.53 -10.04 -0.36
CA GLY A 87 12.89 -11.37 0.14
C GLY A 87 12.27 -11.74 1.48
N MET A 88 11.77 -10.76 2.24
CA MET A 88 11.21 -11.01 3.57
C MET A 88 9.68 -11.13 3.59
N LEU A 89 9.01 -10.59 2.57
CA LEU A 89 7.55 -10.60 2.48
C LEU A 89 7.05 -11.90 1.86
N THR A 90 5.96 -12.42 2.40
CA THR A 90 5.20 -13.51 1.75
C THR A 90 4.46 -13.00 0.53
N ASP A 91 4.07 -13.90 -0.37
CA ASP A 91 3.27 -13.55 -1.56
C ASP A 91 1.95 -12.88 -1.19
N ALA A 92 1.29 -13.36 -0.14
CA ALA A 92 0.05 -12.76 0.34
C ALA A 92 0.27 -11.32 0.85
N GLN A 93 1.38 -11.07 1.56
CA GLN A 93 1.75 -9.73 2.02
C GLN A 93 2.06 -8.80 0.86
N LYS A 94 2.78 -9.27 -0.16
CA LYS A 94 3.06 -8.53 -1.40
C LYS A 94 1.79 -8.15 -2.15
N ILE A 95 0.87 -9.09 -2.33
CA ILE A 95 -0.44 -8.85 -2.95
C ILE A 95 -1.25 -7.86 -2.12
N CYS A 96 -1.29 -8.00 -0.81
CA CYS A 96 -1.98 -7.08 0.09
C CYS A 96 -1.44 -5.64 -0.05
N ILE A 97 -0.12 -5.48 -0.10
CA ILE A 97 0.52 -4.17 -0.30
C ILE A 97 0.09 -3.58 -1.65
N LEU A 98 0.20 -4.32 -2.75
CA LEU A 98 -0.18 -3.85 -4.08
C LEU A 98 -1.65 -3.46 -4.14
N MET A 99 -2.54 -4.26 -3.56
CA MET A 99 -3.98 -3.94 -3.52
C MET A 99 -4.25 -2.63 -2.80
N ASN A 100 -3.62 -2.40 -1.65
CA ASN A 100 -3.81 -1.16 -0.89
C ASN A 100 -3.22 0.06 -1.60
N MET A 101 -2.07 -0.08 -2.26
CA MET A 101 -1.48 0.99 -3.08
C MET A 101 -2.43 1.39 -4.22
N ILE A 102 -2.97 0.41 -4.94
CA ILE A 102 -3.89 0.66 -6.05
C ILE A 102 -5.22 1.23 -5.53
N ASP A 103 -5.75 0.70 -4.44
CA ASP A 103 -6.98 1.19 -3.85
C ASP A 103 -6.85 2.66 -3.41
N SER A 104 -5.71 3.01 -2.83
CA SER A 104 -5.40 4.40 -2.48
C SER A 104 -5.34 5.29 -3.74
N ALA A 105 -4.62 4.87 -4.76
CA ALA A 105 -4.50 5.63 -6.01
C ALA A 105 -5.83 5.78 -6.76
N LEU A 106 -6.74 4.80 -6.68
CA LEU A 106 -8.06 4.86 -7.31
C LEU A 106 -9.09 5.66 -6.50
N SER A 107 -8.86 5.88 -5.21
CA SER A 107 -9.83 6.56 -4.34
C SER A 107 -10.09 8.01 -4.75
N ASP A 108 -9.11 8.69 -5.32
CA ASP A 108 -9.16 10.08 -5.79
C ASP A 108 -9.49 10.20 -7.29
N GLY A 109 -9.75 9.08 -7.97
CA GLY A 109 -10.12 9.03 -9.38
C GLY A 109 -9.17 8.18 -10.21
N GLN A 110 -8.56 8.78 -11.25
CA GLN A 110 -7.56 8.09 -12.06
C GLN A 110 -6.16 8.24 -11.42
N PRO A 111 -5.41 7.15 -11.25
CA PRO A 111 -4.05 7.23 -10.74
C PRO A 111 -3.18 8.15 -11.60
N GLU A 112 -2.39 8.99 -10.99
CA GLU A 112 -1.41 9.80 -11.68
C GLU A 112 -0.30 8.91 -12.28
N ARG A 113 0.43 9.47 -13.25
CA ARG A 113 1.47 8.73 -13.96
C ARG A 113 2.56 8.22 -13.00
N GLU A 114 2.96 9.06 -12.06
CA GLU A 114 3.97 8.77 -11.05
C GLU A 114 3.54 7.63 -10.13
N GLU A 115 2.27 7.62 -9.75
CA GLU A 115 1.68 6.52 -8.96
C GLU A 115 1.66 5.21 -9.74
N GLN A 116 1.27 5.25 -11.02
CA GLN A 116 1.27 4.07 -11.90
C GLN A 116 2.68 3.50 -12.08
N GLU A 117 3.66 4.36 -12.32
CA GLU A 117 5.06 3.95 -12.48
C GLU A 117 5.59 3.30 -11.18
N LEU A 118 5.25 3.87 -10.02
CA LEU A 118 5.63 3.33 -8.72
C LEU A 118 4.99 1.96 -8.46
N ILE A 119 3.68 1.81 -8.70
CA ILE A 119 2.97 0.54 -8.54
C ILE A 119 3.57 -0.54 -9.45
N ASN A 120 3.88 -0.20 -10.70
CA ASN A 120 4.55 -1.12 -11.62
C ASN A 120 5.94 -1.53 -11.13
N GLN A 121 6.69 -0.61 -10.54
CA GLN A 121 7.99 -0.89 -9.95
C GLN A 121 7.86 -1.88 -8.78
N PHE A 122 6.87 -1.69 -7.91
CA PHE A 122 6.58 -2.60 -6.80
C PHE A 122 6.16 -3.98 -7.29
N GLN A 123 5.24 -4.05 -8.24
CA GLN A 123 4.76 -5.30 -8.82
C GLN A 123 5.90 -6.12 -9.42
N THR A 124 6.78 -5.46 -10.18
CA THR A 124 7.95 -6.09 -10.80
C THR A 124 8.94 -6.60 -9.74
N ALA A 125 9.27 -5.78 -8.75
CA ALA A 125 10.19 -6.17 -7.68
C ALA A 125 9.65 -7.32 -6.80
N PHE A 126 8.33 -7.38 -6.62
CA PHE A 126 7.67 -8.47 -5.90
C PHE A 126 7.53 -9.75 -6.72
N GLY A 127 7.82 -9.72 -8.01
CA GLY A 127 7.69 -10.86 -8.91
C GLY A 127 6.24 -11.33 -9.11
N ILE A 128 5.28 -10.41 -9.01
CA ILE A 128 3.86 -10.68 -9.23
C ILE A 128 3.52 -10.35 -10.69
N SER A 129 3.22 -11.38 -11.48
CA SER A 129 2.85 -11.19 -12.88
C SER A 129 1.49 -10.51 -13.04
N ASP A 130 1.27 -9.86 -14.18
CA ASP A 130 -0.02 -9.25 -14.52
C ASP A 130 -1.15 -10.28 -14.50
N GLU A 131 -0.93 -11.46 -15.02
CA GLU A 131 -1.90 -12.56 -15.03
C GLU A 131 -2.30 -12.95 -13.59
N ARG A 132 -1.33 -13.08 -12.70
CA ARG A 132 -1.59 -13.43 -11.30
C ARG A 132 -2.31 -12.30 -10.55
N PHE A 133 -2.04 -11.05 -10.88
CA PHE A 133 -2.63 -9.90 -10.21
C PHE A 133 -3.98 -9.46 -10.80
N ALA A 134 -4.27 -9.82 -12.06
CA ALA A 134 -5.47 -9.39 -12.78
C ALA A 134 -6.79 -9.56 -12.00
N PRO A 135 -7.07 -10.67 -11.31
CA PRO A 135 -8.31 -10.83 -10.54
C PRO A 135 -8.45 -9.82 -9.40
N PHE A 136 -7.37 -9.52 -8.71
CA PHE A 136 -7.34 -8.54 -7.62
C PHE A 136 -7.54 -7.13 -8.15
N PHE A 137 -6.90 -6.81 -9.27
CA PHE A 137 -7.08 -5.53 -9.95
C PHE A 137 -8.52 -5.33 -10.41
N GLN A 138 -9.14 -6.33 -11.01
CA GLN A 138 -10.55 -6.28 -11.42
C GLN A 138 -11.49 -6.03 -10.24
N ALA A 139 -11.25 -6.69 -9.10
CA ALA A 139 -12.02 -6.48 -7.88
C ALA A 139 -11.90 -5.04 -7.36
N LEU A 140 -10.69 -4.47 -7.38
CA LEU A 140 -10.45 -3.08 -6.99
C LEU A 140 -11.09 -2.09 -7.95
N MET A 141 -11.07 -2.36 -9.26
CA MET A 141 -11.75 -1.52 -10.24
C MET A 141 -13.25 -1.44 -9.98
N ILE A 142 -13.90 -2.56 -9.68
CA ILE A 142 -15.34 -2.58 -9.34
C ILE A 142 -15.60 -1.87 -8.02
N LYS A 143 -14.77 -2.11 -7.00
CA LYS A 143 -14.90 -1.46 -5.69
C LYS A 143 -14.89 0.07 -5.81
N ASN A 144 -14.09 0.61 -6.71
CA ASN A 144 -13.90 2.05 -6.90
C ASN A 144 -14.73 2.64 -8.06
N ASP A 145 -15.47 1.82 -8.79
CA ASP A 145 -16.30 2.28 -9.93
C ASP A 145 -17.70 2.67 -9.47
N ARG A 146 -17.91 3.96 -9.30
CA ARG A 146 -19.22 4.51 -8.91
C ARG A 146 -20.27 4.38 -10.02
N THR A 147 -19.86 4.16 -11.26
CA THR A 147 -20.79 4.07 -12.39
C THR A 147 -21.66 2.81 -12.35
N VAL A 148 -21.27 1.77 -11.60
CA VAL A 148 -22.11 0.59 -11.36
C VAL A 148 -23.47 0.95 -10.74
N PHE A 149 -23.57 2.05 -10.00
CA PHE A 149 -24.82 2.49 -9.37
C PHE A 149 -25.67 3.43 -10.24
N VAL A 150 -25.06 4.09 -11.22
CA VAL A 150 -25.73 5.10 -12.04
C VAL A 150 -25.91 4.67 -13.49
N ASN A 151 -25.15 3.69 -13.96
CA ASN A 151 -25.26 3.14 -15.31
C ASN A 151 -25.85 1.73 -15.29
N GLN A 152 -27.14 1.62 -15.53
CA GLN A 152 -27.84 0.33 -15.56
C GLN A 152 -27.31 -0.63 -16.62
N SER A 153 -26.68 -0.13 -17.67
CA SER A 153 -26.08 -0.93 -18.75
C SER A 153 -24.61 -1.28 -18.48
N HIS A 154 -24.10 -1.00 -17.28
CA HIS A 154 -22.73 -1.35 -16.92
C HIS A 154 -22.54 -2.87 -17.00
N PRO A 155 -21.47 -3.38 -17.65
CA PRO A 155 -21.26 -4.83 -17.81
C PRO A 155 -21.26 -5.63 -16.51
N ALA A 156 -20.78 -5.04 -15.43
CA ALA A 156 -20.78 -5.66 -14.11
C ALA A 156 -22.18 -5.82 -13.50
N ASN A 157 -23.21 -5.11 -14.03
CA ASN A 157 -24.58 -5.25 -13.60
C ASN A 157 -25.33 -6.37 -14.33
N ALA A 158 -24.68 -7.07 -15.26
CA ALA A 158 -25.29 -8.22 -15.96
C ALA A 158 -25.47 -9.40 -14.98
N PRO A 159 -26.59 -10.15 -15.11
CA PRO A 159 -26.75 -11.40 -14.37
C PRO A 159 -25.59 -12.35 -14.62
N GLY A 160 -25.03 -12.96 -13.55
CA GLY A 160 -23.92 -13.89 -13.67
C GLY A 160 -22.54 -13.23 -13.80
N PHE A 161 -22.44 -11.91 -13.58
CA PHE A 161 -21.12 -11.25 -13.53
C PHE A 161 -20.20 -11.96 -12.52
N GLN A 162 -19.00 -12.25 -12.92
CA GLN A 162 -17.97 -12.87 -12.09
C GLN A 162 -16.63 -12.22 -12.34
N VAL A 163 -15.89 -11.98 -11.28
CA VAL A 163 -14.44 -11.72 -11.40
C VAL A 163 -13.77 -13.05 -11.65
N SER A 164 -13.12 -13.20 -12.80
CA SER A 164 -12.42 -14.42 -13.14
C SER A 164 -11.15 -14.54 -12.29
N LEU A 165 -11.20 -15.35 -11.26
CA LEU A 165 -9.99 -15.78 -10.56
C LEU A 165 -9.29 -16.80 -11.46
N ALA A 166 -8.24 -16.38 -12.14
CA ALA A 166 -7.36 -17.34 -12.82
C ALA A 166 -6.76 -18.25 -11.75
N THR A 167 -7.39 -19.39 -11.54
CA THR A 167 -6.81 -20.47 -10.73
C THR A 167 -5.64 -21.03 -11.55
N GLY A 168 -4.44 -20.46 -11.32
CA GLY A 168 -3.22 -21.06 -11.83
C GLY A 168 -3.13 -22.49 -11.30
N ARG A 169 -3.23 -23.46 -12.17
CA ARG A 169 -2.79 -24.83 -11.94
C ARG A 169 -1.31 -24.91 -12.24
#